data_40c581175b8c8e963dfb91644c40d397
#
_entry.id   40c581175b8c8e963dfb91644c40d397
#
_cell.length_a   1.000
_cell.length_b   1.000
_cell.length_c   1.000
_cell.angle_alpha   90.00
_cell.angle_beta   90.00
_cell.angle_gamma   90.00
#
_symmetry.space_group_name_H-M   'P 1'
#
loop_
_entity.id
_entity.type
_entity.pdbx_description
1 polymer ?
#
loop_
_entity_poly.entity_id
_entity_poly.type
_entity_poly.pdbx_seq_one_letter_code
_entity_poly.pdbx_strand_id
1 'polypeptide(L)' 'MSELDLVVLTHAIAAHGLEQDDIGTIVHVYQDGQGYEVEFVTAEGATVAVLTLTGADVRPLASREILHVRALAA' A
#
# COMPACT_ATOMS: atom_id res chain seq x y z
N MET A 1 6.75 2.53 10.87
CA MET A 1 5.97 1.54 10.08
C MET A 1 6.70 0.22 10.11
N SER A 2 6.01 -0.84 10.42
CA SER A 2 6.59 -2.16 10.59
C SER A 2 5.81 -3.21 9.80
N GLU A 3 6.37 -4.44 9.73
CA GLU A 3 5.73 -5.54 9.02
C GLU A 3 4.29 -5.73 9.48
N LEU A 4 3.41 -6.03 8.52
CA LEU A 4 1.97 -6.24 8.66
C LEU A 4 1.17 -4.97 8.95
N ASP A 5 1.81 -3.81 9.05
CA ASP A 5 1.08 -2.54 9.16
C ASP A 5 0.37 -2.23 7.83
N LEU A 6 -0.82 -1.66 7.95
CA LEU A 6 -1.52 -1.09 6.80
C LEU A 6 -0.95 0.28 6.50
N VAL A 7 -0.76 0.57 5.22
CA VAL A 7 -0.27 1.86 4.75
C VAL A 7 -1.14 2.36 3.60
N VAL A 8 -1.08 3.65 3.36
CA VAL A 8 -1.91 4.33 2.37
C VAL A 8 -0.99 4.99 1.35
N LEU A 9 -1.26 4.76 0.06
CA LEU A 9 -0.50 5.42 -1.00
C LEU A 9 -0.72 6.93 -0.96
N THR A 10 0.38 7.67 -1.02
CA THR A 10 0.35 9.14 -1.06
C THR A 10 0.14 9.68 -2.47
N HIS A 11 0.29 8.85 -3.49
CA HIS A 11 0.13 9.21 -4.89
C HIS A 11 -0.24 7.98 -5.71
N ALA A 12 -0.74 8.17 -6.92
CA ALA A 12 -1.07 7.09 -7.83
C ALA A 12 0.19 6.40 -8.37
N ILE A 13 0.07 5.10 -8.65
CA ILE A 13 1.09 4.32 -9.37
C ILE A 13 0.39 3.72 -10.59
N ALA A 14 0.27 4.53 -11.64
CA ALA A 14 -0.54 4.21 -12.80
C ALA A 14 -0.10 2.94 -13.52
N ALA A 15 1.20 2.64 -13.52
CA ALA A 15 1.74 1.44 -14.17
C ALA A 15 1.16 0.14 -13.58
N HIS A 16 0.66 0.18 -12.36
CA HIS A 16 0.08 -0.97 -11.67
C HIS A 16 -1.43 -0.81 -11.42
N GLY A 17 -2.04 0.23 -11.98
CA GLY A 17 -3.47 0.49 -11.77
C GLY A 17 -3.81 0.91 -10.35
N LEU A 18 -2.82 1.40 -9.59
CA LEU A 18 -3.01 1.85 -8.22
C LEU A 18 -3.26 3.35 -8.17
N GLU A 19 -4.11 3.77 -7.26
CA GLU A 19 -4.50 5.17 -7.09
C GLU A 19 -4.07 5.68 -5.73
N GLN A 20 -3.97 7.00 -5.61
CA GLN A 20 -3.79 7.64 -4.32
C GLN A 20 -4.89 7.15 -3.37
N ASP A 21 -4.52 6.94 -2.12
CA ASP A 21 -5.37 6.43 -1.04
C ASP A 21 -5.66 4.92 -1.10
N ASP A 22 -5.13 4.20 -2.08
CA ASP A 22 -5.16 2.74 -2.03
C ASP A 22 -4.38 2.24 -0.82
N ILE A 23 -4.88 1.18 -0.20
CA ILE A 23 -4.31 0.61 1.03
C ILE A 23 -3.52 -0.64 0.69
N GLY A 24 -2.31 -0.71 1.20
CA GLY A 24 -1.48 -1.89 1.12
C GLY A 24 -1.02 -2.36 2.48
N THR A 25 -0.35 -3.50 2.51
CA THR A 25 0.22 -4.07 3.74
C THR A 25 1.73 -4.17 3.57
N ILE A 26 2.47 -3.72 4.57
CA ILE A 26 3.93 -3.89 4.60
C ILE A 26 4.22 -5.37 4.84
N VAL A 27 4.91 -6.01 3.90
CA VAL A 27 5.31 -7.42 4.02
C VAL A 27 6.79 -7.58 4.33
N HIS A 28 7.58 -6.51 4.17
CA HIS A 28 9.00 -6.50 4.54
C HIS A 28 9.47 -5.07 4.75
N VAL A 29 10.32 -4.87 5.74
CA VAL A 29 10.99 -3.58 6.01
C VAL A 29 12.47 -3.80 5.79
N TYR A 30 13.08 -2.98 4.91
CA TYR A 30 14.52 -3.08 4.67
C TYR A 30 15.31 -2.56 5.88
N GLN A 31 16.50 -3.12 6.10
CA GLN A 31 17.30 -2.87 7.31
C GLN A 31 17.65 -1.41 7.54
N ASP A 32 17.81 -0.64 6.46
CA ASP A 32 18.13 0.77 6.57
C ASP A 32 16.91 1.64 6.92
N GLY A 33 15.73 1.04 6.99
CA GLY A 33 14.48 1.75 7.25
C GLY A 33 14.04 2.68 6.12
N GLN A 34 14.69 2.61 4.96
CA GLN A 34 14.44 3.52 3.84
C GLN A 34 13.44 2.96 2.84
N GLY A 35 13.17 1.67 2.90
CA GLY A 35 12.29 1.03 1.95
C GLY A 35 11.40 -0.02 2.58
N TYR A 36 10.28 -0.26 1.92
CA TYR A 36 9.27 -1.23 2.33
C TYR A 36 8.82 -2.02 1.11
N GLU A 37 8.63 -3.35 1.29
CA GLU A 37 7.85 -4.11 0.33
C GLU A 37 6.40 -4.02 0.74
N VAL A 38 5.55 -3.55 -0.16
CA VAL A 38 4.12 -3.33 0.13
C VAL A 38 3.29 -4.15 -0.84
N GLU A 39 2.41 -4.97 -0.31
CA GLU A 39 1.49 -5.80 -1.09
C GLU A 39 0.12 -5.15 -1.17
N PHE A 40 -0.42 -5.09 -2.39
CA PHE A 40 -1.78 -4.63 -2.67
C PHE A 40 -2.59 -5.81 -3.14
N VAL A 41 -3.74 -6.05 -2.51
CA VAL A 41 -4.58 -7.22 -2.79
C VAL A 41 -6.03 -6.79 -3.01
N THR A 42 -6.76 -7.64 -3.75
CA THR A 42 -8.22 -7.49 -3.86
C THR A 42 -8.90 -8.09 -2.63
N ALA A 43 -10.21 -7.86 -2.51
CA ALA A 43 -11.02 -8.44 -1.43
C ALA A 43 -11.00 -9.98 -1.45
N GLU A 44 -10.74 -10.59 -2.61
CA GLU A 44 -10.61 -12.04 -2.74
C GLU A 44 -9.24 -12.56 -2.30
N GLY A 45 -8.32 -11.67 -1.98
CA GLY A 45 -6.95 -12.04 -1.65
C GLY A 45 -6.04 -12.20 -2.85
N ALA A 46 -6.48 -11.81 -4.04
CA ALA A 46 -5.63 -11.84 -5.23
C ALA A 46 -4.63 -10.68 -5.19
N THR A 47 -3.36 -10.99 -5.39
CA THR A 47 -2.30 -9.98 -5.39
C THR A 47 -2.41 -9.10 -6.65
N VAL A 48 -2.56 -7.81 -6.44
CA VAL A 48 -2.51 -6.82 -7.53
C VAL A 48 -1.04 -6.50 -7.85
N ALA A 49 -0.26 -6.21 -6.83
CA ALA A 49 1.16 -5.90 -6.97
C ALA A 49 1.87 -6.01 -5.63
N VAL A 50 3.17 -6.32 -5.68
CA VAL A 50 4.08 -6.17 -4.54
C VAL A 50 5.16 -5.20 -4.99
N LEU A 51 5.27 -4.05 -4.33
CA LEU A 51 6.12 -2.97 -4.79
C LEU A 51 7.10 -2.54 -3.70
N THR A 52 8.31 -2.17 -4.13
CA THR A 52 9.29 -1.54 -3.25
C THR A 52 8.99 -0.04 -3.20
N LEU A 53 8.59 0.45 -2.03
CA LEU A 53 8.19 1.83 -1.84
C LEU A 53 8.97 2.47 -0.69
N THR A 54 8.98 3.80 -0.66
CA THR A 54 9.66 4.58 0.38
C THR A 54 8.63 5.26 1.29
N GLY A 55 9.13 5.90 2.34
CA GLY A 55 8.27 6.70 3.22
C GLY A 55 7.64 7.92 2.54
N ALA A 56 8.11 8.30 1.34
CA ALA A 56 7.46 9.33 0.55
C ALA A 56 6.25 8.79 -0.23
N ASP A 57 6.23 7.48 -0.50
CA ASP A 57 5.19 6.84 -1.31
C ASP A 57 4.01 6.37 -0.48
N VAL A 58 4.23 6.10 0.80
CA VAL A 58 3.21 5.56 1.71
C VAL A 58 3.23 6.30 3.03
N ARG A 59 2.07 6.31 3.69
CA ARG A 59 1.93 6.84 5.05
C ARG A 59 1.17 5.85 5.91
N PRO A 60 1.31 5.92 7.25
CA PRO A 60 0.51 5.08 8.13
C PRO A 60 -0.97 5.40 7.99
N LEU A 61 -1.80 4.37 8.18
CA LEU A 61 -3.24 4.56 8.32
C LEU A 61 -3.50 5.21 9.68
N ALA A 62 -4.23 6.32 9.70
CA ALA A 62 -4.55 7.01 10.94
C ALA A 62 -5.77 6.39 11.63
N SER A 63 -5.81 6.48 12.97
CA SER A 63 -6.82 5.79 13.77
C SER A 63 -8.27 6.24 13.50
N ARG A 64 -8.44 7.44 12.98
CA ARG A 64 -9.77 7.99 12.70
C ARG A 64 -10.13 7.99 11.23
N GLU A 65 -9.38 7.28 10.42
CA GLU A 65 -9.72 7.13 9.00
C GLU A 65 -10.69 5.98 8.80
N ILE A 66 -11.65 6.18 7.91
CA ILE A 66 -12.59 5.13 7.51
C ILE A 66 -12.02 4.44 6.27
N LEU A 67 -11.96 3.12 6.31
CA LEU A 67 -11.54 2.35 5.15
C LEU A 67 -12.58 2.46 4.05
N HIS A 68 -12.11 2.58 2.81
CA HIS A 68 -12.99 2.75 1.65
C HIS A 68 -12.64 1.77 0.56
N VAL A 69 -13.61 1.46 -0.28
CA VAL A 69 -13.44 0.49 -1.37
C VAL A 69 -13.64 1.15 -2.72
N ARG A 70 -12.93 0.63 -3.73
CA ARG A 70 -13.13 0.95 -5.14
C ARG A 70 -12.95 -0.30 -5.98
N ALA A 71 -13.56 -0.33 -7.15
CA ALA A 71 -13.34 -1.42 -8.10
C ALA A 71 -12.07 -1.14 -8.91
N LEU A 72 -11.30 -2.19 -9.19
CA LEU A 72 -10.19 -2.08 -10.14
C LEU A 72 -10.76 -1.83 -11.53
N ALA A 73 -10.06 -1.01 -12.31
CA ALA A 73 -10.37 -0.85 -13.72
C ALA A 73 -10.12 -2.17 -14.45
N ALA A 74 -11.01 -2.51 -15.35
CA ALA A 74 -10.90 -3.74 -16.15
C ALA A 74 -9.73 -3.67 -17.12
#